data_b879b77a64e45191e2fbba947707a703
#
_entry.id   b879b77a64e45191e2fbba947707a703
#
_cell.length_a   1.000
_cell.length_b   1.000
_cell.length_c   1.000
_cell.angle_alpha   90.00
_cell.angle_beta   90.00
_cell.angle_gamma   90.00
#
_symmetry.space_group_name_H-M   'P 1'
#
loop_
_entity.id
_entity.type
_entity.pdbx_description
1 polymer ?
#
loop_
_entity_poly.entity_id
_entity_poly.type
_entity_poly.pdbx_seq_one_letter_code
_entity_poly.pdbx_strand_id
1 'polypeptide(L)'
;KIAIIGLGSLGSKIAISLARSGCKNFLLIDDDILLPHNLVRNELNWLDVGFAKTYAVERALKRTALDIQVETYEMQIGGQENPHLNSNIANAIATCNLIVDATANTHTFLTLAAIAKRKHIPMVWGEIFGGGGGAMMARSRPTLDASPLELRNHIYGVLQTLEPIPEGKVNNYGFQTQNQTYIASDADVTALAASMTQFTLDTLCTIDEQSSYPYSAY
;
A
#
# COMPACT_ATOMS: atom_id res chain seq x y z
N LYS A 1 -13.30 -8.10 3.67
CA LYS A 1 -12.94 -7.31 2.48
C LYS A 1 -11.75 -6.43 2.80
N ILE A 2 -10.75 -6.41 1.93
CA ILE A 2 -9.52 -5.62 2.10
C ILE A 2 -9.50 -4.54 1.02
N ALA A 3 -9.31 -3.27 1.41
CA ALA A 3 -9.06 -2.19 0.47
C ALA A 3 -7.55 -2.10 0.21
N ILE A 4 -7.14 -2.13 -1.05
CA ILE A 4 -5.75 -1.90 -1.47
C ILE A 4 -5.73 -0.67 -2.35
N ILE A 5 -5.05 0.36 -1.88
CA ILE A 5 -4.93 1.64 -2.54
C ILE A 5 -3.49 1.79 -3.07
N GLY A 6 -3.40 2.04 -4.37
CA GLY A 6 -2.15 1.99 -5.11
C GLY A 6 -1.79 0.56 -5.54
N LEU A 7 -1.81 0.30 -6.85
CA LEU A 7 -1.50 -1.00 -7.46
C LEU A 7 -0.19 -0.95 -8.26
N GLY A 8 0.72 -0.12 -7.77
CA GLY A 8 2.08 -0.04 -8.27
C GLY A 8 2.90 -1.29 -7.92
N SER A 9 4.20 -1.09 -7.80
CA SER A 9 5.15 -2.17 -7.50
C SER A 9 4.84 -2.88 -6.17
N LEU A 10 4.49 -2.15 -5.13
CA LEU A 10 4.21 -2.70 -3.80
C LEU A 10 2.79 -3.30 -3.73
N GLY A 11 1.77 -2.53 -4.08
CA GLY A 11 0.38 -2.95 -3.90
C GLY A 11 -0.04 -4.12 -4.79
N SER A 12 0.49 -4.23 -6.03
CA SER A 12 0.22 -5.38 -6.89
C SER A 12 0.73 -6.69 -6.28
N LYS A 13 1.93 -6.68 -5.70
CA LYS A 13 2.52 -7.85 -5.03
C LYS A 13 1.75 -8.22 -3.76
N ILE A 14 1.39 -7.24 -2.93
CA ILE A 14 0.59 -7.47 -1.73
C ILE A 14 -0.77 -8.06 -2.09
N ALA A 15 -1.47 -7.54 -3.10
CA ALA A 15 -2.76 -8.04 -3.54
C ALA A 15 -2.70 -9.54 -3.90
N ILE A 16 -1.75 -9.92 -4.74
CA ILE A 16 -1.58 -11.32 -5.17
C ILE A 16 -1.15 -12.22 -4.01
N SER A 17 -0.25 -11.75 -3.14
CA SER A 17 0.19 -12.50 -1.96
C SER A 17 -0.95 -12.74 -0.96
N LEU A 18 -1.80 -11.74 -0.71
CA LEU A 18 -2.98 -11.89 0.13
C LEU A 18 -3.99 -12.88 -0.46
N ALA A 19 -4.21 -12.86 -1.78
CA ALA A 19 -5.07 -13.82 -2.46
C ALA A 19 -4.53 -15.25 -2.34
N ARG A 20 -3.22 -15.46 -2.55
CA ARG A 20 -2.54 -16.75 -2.35
C ARG A 20 -2.62 -17.23 -0.89
N SER A 21 -2.74 -16.30 0.05
CA SER A 21 -2.92 -16.58 1.47
C SER A 21 -4.38 -16.83 1.88
N GLY A 22 -5.32 -16.87 0.91
CA GLY A 22 -6.71 -17.21 1.14
C GLY A 22 -7.68 -16.01 1.30
N CYS A 23 -7.21 -14.77 1.15
CA CYS A 23 -8.09 -13.61 1.11
C CYS A 23 -8.89 -13.60 -0.20
N LYS A 24 -10.21 -13.36 -0.11
CA LYS A 24 -11.11 -13.51 -1.26
C LYS A 24 -11.85 -12.24 -1.66
N ASN A 25 -11.93 -11.24 -0.81
CA ASN A 25 -12.72 -10.05 -1.05
C ASN A 25 -11.84 -8.80 -1.05
N PHE A 26 -11.74 -8.16 -2.21
CA PHE A 26 -10.87 -7.00 -2.42
C PHE A 26 -11.65 -5.78 -2.90
N LEU A 27 -11.18 -4.60 -2.49
CA LEU A 27 -11.47 -3.31 -3.09
C LEU A 27 -10.15 -2.76 -3.61
N LEU A 28 -10.05 -2.53 -4.91
CA LEU A 28 -8.84 -2.05 -5.57
C LEU A 28 -9.04 -0.62 -6.07
N ILE A 29 -8.11 0.28 -5.74
CA ILE A 29 -8.18 1.68 -6.14
C ILE A 29 -6.82 2.13 -6.68
N ASP A 30 -6.80 2.55 -7.95
CA ASP A 30 -5.62 3.10 -8.64
C ASP A 30 -6.10 3.84 -9.90
N ASP A 31 -5.48 4.94 -10.27
CA ASP A 31 -5.85 5.76 -11.43
C ASP A 31 -4.96 5.54 -12.66
N ASP A 32 -3.93 4.72 -12.53
CA ASP A 32 -2.92 4.54 -13.56
C ASP A 32 -3.23 3.39 -14.54
N ILE A 33 -2.62 3.52 -15.71
CA ILE A 33 -2.48 2.46 -16.71
C ILE A 33 -1.13 1.78 -16.51
N LEU A 34 -1.07 0.45 -16.72
CA LEU A 34 0.19 -0.29 -16.69
C LEU A 34 1.03 0.03 -17.93
N LEU A 35 2.20 0.59 -17.72
CA LEU A 35 3.15 0.93 -18.78
C LEU A 35 4.33 -0.06 -18.79
N PRO A 36 5.04 -0.21 -19.93
CA PRO A 36 6.16 -1.15 -20.05
C PRO A 36 7.23 -1.01 -18.97
N HIS A 37 7.56 0.21 -18.56
CA HIS A 37 8.55 0.46 -17.52
C HIS A 37 8.10 0.10 -16.10
N ASN A 38 6.81 -0.12 -15.89
CA ASN A 38 6.31 -0.60 -14.60
C ASN A 38 6.64 -2.08 -14.37
N LEU A 39 6.81 -2.87 -15.45
CA LEU A 39 7.02 -4.31 -15.38
C LEU A 39 8.27 -4.72 -14.61
N VAL A 40 9.26 -3.84 -14.52
CA VAL A 40 10.51 -4.13 -13.80
C VAL A 40 10.33 -4.37 -12.31
N ARG A 41 9.17 -3.98 -11.73
CA ARG A 41 8.86 -4.13 -10.29
C ARG A 41 7.41 -4.45 -9.98
N ASN A 42 6.53 -4.50 -10.98
CA ASN A 42 5.12 -4.84 -10.79
C ASN A 42 4.91 -6.36 -10.84
N GLU A 43 3.90 -6.90 -10.17
CA GLU A 43 3.55 -8.33 -10.21
C GLU A 43 2.88 -8.73 -11.54
N LEU A 44 2.48 -7.77 -12.35
CA LEU A 44 1.84 -7.97 -13.64
C LEU A 44 2.86 -8.28 -14.74
N ASN A 45 2.39 -8.69 -15.91
CA ASN A 45 3.24 -9.10 -17.01
C ASN A 45 2.95 -8.34 -18.32
N TRP A 46 3.69 -8.68 -19.37
CA TRP A 46 3.61 -7.98 -20.66
C TRP A 46 2.21 -7.98 -21.30
N LEU A 47 1.39 -9.00 -21.03
CA LEU A 47 0.03 -9.10 -21.54
C LEU A 47 -0.95 -8.12 -20.85
N ASP A 48 -0.50 -7.48 -19.79
CA ASP A 48 -1.29 -6.52 -19.01
C ASP A 48 -0.96 -5.06 -19.38
N VAL A 49 0.07 -4.83 -20.20
CA VAL A 49 0.49 -3.49 -20.64
C VAL A 49 -0.62 -2.82 -21.45
N GLY A 50 -0.92 -1.57 -21.10
CA GLY A 50 -1.97 -0.76 -21.73
C GLY A 50 -3.33 -0.85 -21.05
N PHE A 51 -3.52 -1.76 -20.10
CA PHE A 51 -4.75 -1.82 -19.30
C PHE A 51 -4.63 -1.00 -18.00
N ALA A 52 -5.79 -0.56 -17.47
CA ALA A 52 -5.85 0.02 -16.15
C ALA A 52 -5.28 -0.97 -15.12
N LYS A 53 -4.48 -0.49 -14.17
CA LYS A 53 -3.86 -1.36 -13.16
C LYS A 53 -4.89 -2.10 -12.32
N THR A 54 -6.02 -1.47 -12.01
CA THR A 54 -7.15 -2.08 -11.31
C THR A 54 -7.67 -3.30 -12.05
N TYR A 55 -7.94 -3.17 -13.35
CA TYR A 55 -8.41 -4.26 -14.21
C TYR A 55 -7.37 -5.38 -14.32
N ALA A 56 -6.10 -5.03 -14.52
CA ALA A 56 -5.04 -6.00 -14.69
C ALA A 56 -4.80 -6.81 -13.40
N VAL A 57 -4.80 -6.15 -12.22
CA VAL A 57 -4.68 -6.83 -10.93
C VAL A 57 -5.93 -7.66 -10.63
N GLU A 58 -7.14 -7.18 -10.89
CA GLU A 58 -8.37 -7.98 -10.78
C GLU A 58 -8.26 -9.28 -11.58
N ARG A 59 -7.82 -9.19 -12.83
CA ARG A 59 -7.63 -10.35 -13.71
C ARG A 59 -6.60 -11.33 -13.15
N ALA A 60 -5.50 -10.82 -12.59
CA ALA A 60 -4.48 -11.64 -11.96
C ALA A 60 -5.00 -12.32 -10.68
N LEU A 61 -5.76 -11.61 -9.85
CA LEU A 61 -6.42 -12.15 -8.68
C LEU A 61 -7.38 -13.30 -9.04
N LYS A 62 -8.25 -13.11 -10.02
CA LYS A 62 -9.21 -14.13 -10.49
C LYS A 62 -8.54 -15.37 -11.08
N ARG A 63 -7.28 -15.26 -11.54
CA ARG A 63 -6.46 -16.42 -11.94
C ARG A 63 -5.84 -17.16 -10.75
N THR A 64 -5.72 -16.50 -9.60
CA THR A 64 -5.18 -17.12 -8.38
C THR A 64 -6.21 -18.03 -7.72
N ALA A 65 -7.48 -17.62 -7.68
CA ALA A 65 -8.58 -18.44 -7.17
C ALA A 65 -9.92 -18.02 -7.80
N LEU A 66 -10.80 -19.00 -8.05
CA LEU A 66 -12.05 -18.80 -8.80
C LEU A 66 -13.12 -18.01 -8.04
N ASP A 67 -13.09 -18.02 -6.73
CA ASP A 67 -14.11 -17.43 -5.86
C ASP A 67 -13.72 -16.04 -5.31
N ILE A 68 -12.72 -15.41 -5.91
CA ILE A 68 -12.30 -14.06 -5.55
C ILE A 68 -13.32 -13.03 -6.05
N GLN A 69 -13.74 -12.17 -5.13
CA GLN A 69 -14.61 -11.01 -5.40
C GLN A 69 -13.77 -9.74 -5.40
N VAL A 70 -13.88 -8.97 -6.45
CA VAL A 70 -13.12 -7.72 -6.61
C VAL A 70 -14.08 -6.59 -7.01
N GLU A 71 -13.97 -5.48 -6.31
CA GLU A 71 -14.57 -4.20 -6.68
C GLU A 71 -13.44 -3.25 -7.03
N THR A 72 -13.58 -2.48 -8.11
CA THR A 72 -12.50 -1.62 -8.62
C THR A 72 -12.96 -0.18 -8.78
N TYR A 73 -12.05 0.77 -8.52
CA TYR A 73 -12.24 2.18 -8.83
C TYR A 73 -10.98 2.72 -9.52
N GLU A 74 -11.16 3.22 -10.74
CA GLU A 74 -10.10 3.82 -11.56
C GLU A 74 -10.03 5.32 -11.28
N MET A 75 -9.48 5.70 -10.12
CA MET A 75 -9.35 7.09 -9.73
C MET A 75 -8.35 7.31 -8.61
N GLN A 76 -7.86 8.54 -8.50
CA GLN A 76 -7.00 8.99 -7.43
C GLN A 76 -7.81 9.42 -6.20
N ILE A 77 -7.45 8.91 -5.02
CA ILE A 77 -8.07 9.36 -3.77
C ILE A 77 -7.57 10.76 -3.41
N GLY A 78 -8.52 11.65 -3.14
CA GLY A 78 -8.22 13.05 -2.74
C GLY A 78 -7.89 13.96 -3.92
N GLY A 79 -8.10 13.52 -5.16
CA GLY A 79 -8.04 14.37 -6.36
C GLY A 79 -9.15 15.42 -6.37
N GLN A 80 -9.03 16.42 -7.26
CA GLN A 80 -10.06 17.46 -7.48
C GLN A 80 -11.27 16.95 -8.28
N GLU A 81 -11.60 15.68 -8.11
CA GLU A 81 -12.71 15.06 -8.81
C GLU A 81 -14.07 15.38 -8.13
N ASN A 82 -15.14 14.98 -8.81
CA ASN A 82 -16.49 15.24 -8.37
C ASN A 82 -16.71 14.79 -6.90
N PRO A 83 -17.23 15.67 -6.00
CA PRO A 83 -17.47 15.35 -4.59
C PRO A 83 -18.32 14.09 -4.36
N HIS A 84 -19.23 13.77 -5.30
CA HIS A 84 -20.05 12.56 -5.23
C HIS A 84 -19.23 11.28 -5.42
N LEU A 85 -18.23 11.30 -6.29
CA LEU A 85 -17.33 10.16 -6.50
C LEU A 85 -16.47 9.93 -5.27
N ASN A 86 -15.91 10.99 -4.69
CA ASN A 86 -15.14 10.91 -3.45
C ASN A 86 -15.97 10.35 -2.28
N SER A 87 -17.26 10.72 -2.19
CA SER A 87 -18.17 10.16 -1.18
C SER A 87 -18.42 8.67 -1.41
N ASN A 88 -18.62 8.24 -2.65
CA ASN A 88 -18.85 6.84 -2.99
C ASN A 88 -17.65 5.96 -2.62
N ILE A 89 -16.43 6.42 -2.93
CA ILE A 89 -15.21 5.69 -2.57
C ILE A 89 -15.01 5.65 -1.07
N ALA A 90 -15.20 6.77 -0.36
CA ALA A 90 -15.11 6.77 1.09
C ALA A 90 -16.12 5.79 1.73
N ASN A 91 -17.31 5.67 1.15
CA ASN A 91 -18.31 4.69 1.57
C ASN A 91 -17.89 3.26 1.22
N ALA A 92 -17.33 3.01 0.04
CA ALA A 92 -16.81 1.69 -0.34
C ALA A 92 -15.67 1.25 0.59
N ILE A 93 -14.70 2.14 0.87
CA ILE A 93 -13.62 1.88 1.84
C ILE A 93 -14.19 1.60 3.22
N ALA A 94 -15.24 2.32 3.63
CA ALA A 94 -15.89 2.14 4.92
C ALA A 94 -16.56 0.75 5.10
N THR A 95 -16.75 -0.01 4.04
CA THR A 95 -17.23 -1.41 4.09
C THR A 95 -16.11 -2.43 4.26
N CYS A 96 -14.85 -2.01 4.23
CA CYS A 96 -13.70 -2.90 4.32
C CYS A 96 -13.30 -3.18 5.78
N ASN A 97 -12.69 -4.33 6.00
CA ASN A 97 -12.18 -4.76 7.30
C ASN A 97 -10.77 -4.22 7.56
N LEU A 98 -10.06 -3.83 6.51
CA LEU A 98 -8.70 -3.29 6.59
C LEU A 98 -8.39 -2.46 5.35
N ILE A 99 -7.58 -1.43 5.54
CA ILE A 99 -7.03 -0.56 4.48
C ILE A 99 -5.53 -0.85 4.36
N VAL A 100 -5.07 -1.09 3.13
CA VAL A 100 -3.65 -1.13 2.77
C VAL A 100 -3.35 0.07 1.89
N ASP A 101 -2.50 0.98 2.35
CA ASP A 101 -1.99 2.09 1.56
C ASP A 101 -0.59 1.73 1.01
N ALA A 102 -0.52 1.55 -0.29
CA ALA A 102 0.70 1.26 -1.04
C ALA A 102 1.03 2.38 -2.06
N THR A 103 0.52 3.59 -1.82
CA THR A 103 0.65 4.71 -2.77
C THR A 103 1.93 5.50 -2.57
N ALA A 104 2.53 5.48 -1.38
CA ALA A 104 3.59 6.38 -0.97
C ALA A 104 3.24 7.88 -1.19
N ASN A 105 1.94 8.21 -1.23
CA ASN A 105 1.42 9.55 -1.49
C ASN A 105 0.86 10.16 -0.21
N THR A 106 1.44 11.26 0.23
CA THR A 106 1.04 11.92 1.49
C THR A 106 -0.42 12.37 1.49
N HIS A 107 -0.93 12.87 0.36
CA HIS A 107 -2.32 13.35 0.29
C HIS A 107 -3.33 12.19 0.38
N THR A 108 -3.05 11.11 -0.35
CA THR A 108 -3.84 9.88 -0.25
C THR A 108 -3.81 9.33 1.17
N PHE A 109 -2.60 9.24 1.78
CA PHE A 109 -2.45 8.80 3.17
C PHE A 109 -3.32 9.60 4.14
N LEU A 110 -3.30 10.93 4.07
CA LEU A 110 -4.09 11.79 4.96
C LEU A 110 -5.60 11.52 4.85
N THR A 111 -6.07 11.32 3.62
CA THR A 111 -7.47 10.99 3.35
C THR A 111 -7.84 9.62 3.92
N LEU A 112 -7.00 8.61 3.69
CA LEU A 112 -7.21 7.25 4.21
C LEU A 112 -7.13 7.22 5.74
N ALA A 113 -6.18 7.94 6.33
CA ALA A 113 -6.04 8.07 7.78
C ALA A 113 -7.30 8.69 8.43
N ALA A 114 -7.89 9.69 7.77
CA ALA A 114 -9.15 10.29 8.24
C ALA A 114 -10.32 9.29 8.17
N ILE A 115 -10.42 8.52 7.08
CA ILE A 115 -11.45 7.47 6.92
C ILE A 115 -11.23 6.37 7.97
N ALA A 116 -10.00 5.86 8.11
CA ALA A 116 -9.64 4.81 9.06
C ALA A 116 -10.01 5.21 10.49
N LYS A 117 -9.62 6.42 10.92
CA LYS A 117 -9.94 6.96 12.24
C LYS A 117 -11.44 7.08 12.44
N ARG A 118 -12.16 7.68 11.48
CA ARG A 118 -13.62 7.93 11.60
C ARG A 118 -14.44 6.64 11.62
N LYS A 119 -14.01 5.64 10.87
CA LYS A 119 -14.74 4.38 10.68
C LYS A 119 -14.23 3.23 11.55
N HIS A 120 -13.21 3.48 12.36
CA HIS A 120 -12.55 2.47 13.19
C HIS A 120 -12.07 1.26 12.39
N ILE A 121 -11.42 1.51 11.23
CA ILE A 121 -10.87 0.48 10.36
C ILE A 121 -9.36 0.43 10.55
N PRO A 122 -8.75 -0.75 10.78
CA PRO A 122 -7.29 -0.86 10.81
C PRO A 122 -6.69 -0.46 9.46
N MET A 123 -5.55 0.22 9.53
CA MET A 123 -4.81 0.67 8.36
C MET A 123 -3.35 0.19 8.43
N VAL A 124 -2.87 -0.39 7.34
CA VAL A 124 -1.49 -0.79 7.13
C VAL A 124 -0.91 0.03 5.99
N TRP A 125 0.32 0.50 6.14
CA TRP A 125 1.04 1.21 5.07
C TRP A 125 2.52 0.90 5.10
N GLY A 126 3.18 1.17 3.99
CA GLY A 126 4.64 1.01 3.91
C GLY A 126 5.20 1.76 2.73
N GLU A 127 6.48 2.06 2.81
CA GLU A 127 7.21 2.74 1.74
C GLU A 127 8.68 2.32 1.72
N ILE A 128 9.28 2.45 0.54
CA ILE A 128 10.71 2.26 0.32
C ILE A 128 11.32 3.63 0.08
N PHE A 129 12.43 3.90 0.72
CA PHE A 129 13.14 5.17 0.62
C PHE A 129 14.63 4.97 0.31
N GLY A 130 15.29 6.07 -0.06
CA GLY A 130 16.73 6.04 -0.36
C GLY A 130 17.11 5.12 -1.52
N GLY A 131 16.20 4.91 -2.51
CA GLY A 131 16.47 4.03 -3.64
C GLY A 131 16.70 2.56 -3.27
N GLY A 132 16.02 2.07 -2.24
CA GLY A 132 16.18 0.70 -1.72
C GLY A 132 17.11 0.61 -0.49
N GLY A 133 17.69 1.74 -0.06
CA GLY A 133 18.55 1.78 1.13
C GLY A 133 17.79 1.61 2.45
N GLY A 134 16.46 1.79 2.42
CA GLY A 134 15.60 1.58 3.56
C GLY A 134 14.15 1.31 3.15
N ALA A 135 13.42 0.69 4.05
CA ALA A 135 12.00 0.48 3.91
C ALA A 135 11.34 0.54 5.29
N MET A 136 10.07 0.91 5.33
CA MET A 136 9.29 0.81 6.56
C MET A 136 7.92 0.21 6.27
N MET A 137 7.34 -0.45 7.26
CA MET A 137 5.94 -0.80 7.31
C MET A 137 5.35 -0.41 8.66
N ALA A 138 4.09 0.02 8.66
CA ALA A 138 3.40 0.40 9.88
C ALA A 138 1.91 0.03 9.80
N ARG A 139 1.28 -0.09 10.98
CA ARG A 139 -0.16 -0.29 11.13
C ARG A 139 -0.73 0.56 12.24
N SER A 140 -1.99 0.91 12.10
CA SER A 140 -2.78 1.50 13.17
C SER A 140 -4.06 0.67 13.34
N ARG A 141 -4.18 0.02 14.49
CA ARG A 141 -5.39 -0.73 14.88
C ARG A 141 -6.24 0.16 15.77
N PRO A 142 -7.51 0.32 15.48
CA PRO A 142 -8.41 1.09 16.35
C PRO A 142 -8.35 0.58 17.79
N THR A 143 -8.29 1.47 18.74
CA THR A 143 -8.23 1.22 20.19
C THR A 143 -6.92 0.63 20.74
N LEU A 144 -6.07 0.06 19.91
CA LEU A 144 -4.80 -0.55 20.33
C LEU A 144 -3.59 0.34 20.05
N ASP A 145 -3.60 1.00 18.89
CA ASP A 145 -2.47 1.80 18.42
C ASP A 145 -2.84 3.29 18.38
N ALA A 146 -1.86 4.15 18.30
CA ALA A 146 -2.04 5.56 17.96
C ALA A 146 -2.72 5.70 16.59
N SER A 147 -3.41 6.81 16.34
CA SER A 147 -4.04 7.04 15.03
C SER A 147 -2.98 7.03 13.91
N PRO A 148 -3.36 6.69 12.65
CA PRO A 148 -2.38 6.60 11.55
C PRO A 148 -1.52 7.85 11.41
N LEU A 149 -2.11 9.04 11.58
CA LEU A 149 -1.38 10.30 11.46
C LEU A 149 -0.39 10.53 12.60
N GLU A 150 -0.79 10.26 13.85
CA GLU A 150 0.10 10.37 15.01
C GLU A 150 1.26 9.40 14.91
N LEU A 151 0.99 8.15 14.52
CA LEU A 151 2.02 7.14 14.35
C LEU A 151 2.99 7.50 13.21
N ARG A 152 2.47 7.95 12.07
CA ARG A 152 3.31 8.41 10.96
C ARG A 152 4.23 9.55 11.38
N ASN A 153 3.69 10.56 12.08
CA ASN A 153 4.51 11.69 12.57
C ASN A 153 5.60 11.22 13.54
N HIS A 154 5.29 10.25 14.41
CA HIS A 154 6.28 9.67 15.30
C HIS A 154 7.39 8.94 14.53
N ILE A 155 7.03 8.09 13.56
CA ILE A 155 7.98 7.36 12.70
C ILE A 155 8.92 8.33 11.99
N TYR A 156 8.39 9.36 11.33
CA TYR A 156 9.23 10.35 10.67
C TYR A 156 10.10 11.15 11.62
N GLY A 157 9.60 11.44 12.83
CA GLY A 157 10.41 12.03 13.89
C GLY A 157 11.61 11.15 14.26
N VAL A 158 11.41 9.85 14.40
CA VAL A 158 12.51 8.88 14.66
C VAL A 158 13.45 8.81 13.46
N LEU A 159 12.93 8.69 12.24
CA LEU A 159 13.76 8.61 11.03
C LEU A 159 14.67 9.82 10.85
N GLN A 160 14.23 11.01 11.26
CA GLN A 160 15.05 12.22 11.24
C GLN A 160 16.23 12.18 12.24
N THR A 161 16.16 11.34 13.28
CA THR A 161 17.24 11.16 14.25
C THR A 161 18.26 10.10 13.83
N LEU A 162 17.90 9.25 12.86
CA LEU A 162 18.82 8.29 12.26
C LEU A 162 19.81 9.01 11.34
N GLU A 163 20.85 8.31 10.92
CA GLU A 163 21.85 8.90 10.01
C GLU A 163 21.18 9.59 8.82
N PRO A 164 21.54 10.85 8.54
CA PRO A 164 20.92 11.60 7.47
C PRO A 164 21.11 10.87 6.14
N ILE A 165 20.02 10.67 5.42
CA ILE A 165 20.09 10.20 4.03
C ILE A 165 20.98 11.20 3.27
N PRO A 166 22.00 10.75 2.52
CA PRO A 166 22.88 11.64 1.79
C PRO A 166 22.08 12.66 0.97
N GLU A 167 22.53 13.92 0.95
CA GLU A 167 21.86 14.95 0.14
C GLU A 167 21.74 14.50 -1.32
N GLY A 168 20.51 14.48 -1.84
CA GLY A 168 20.25 14.03 -3.20
C GLY A 168 18.85 14.36 -3.66
N LYS A 169 18.60 14.21 -4.95
CA LYS A 169 17.26 14.36 -5.54
C LYS A 169 16.49 13.06 -5.44
N VAL A 170 15.32 13.13 -4.83
CA VAL A 170 14.39 12.00 -4.78
C VAL A 170 13.57 12.01 -6.09
N ASN A 171 13.62 10.92 -6.83
CA ASN A 171 12.72 10.63 -7.93
C ASN A 171 11.74 9.52 -7.46
N ASN A 172 10.62 9.33 -8.16
CA ASN A 172 9.54 8.42 -7.76
C ASN A 172 9.96 6.99 -7.34
N TYR A 173 11.15 6.52 -7.73
CA TYR A 173 11.68 5.19 -7.37
C TYR A 173 13.18 5.20 -7.11
N GLY A 174 13.81 6.36 -7.09
CA GLY A 174 15.24 6.47 -7.01
C GLY A 174 15.69 7.63 -6.16
N PHE A 175 16.92 7.53 -5.72
CA PHE A 175 17.64 8.55 -5.00
C PHE A 175 18.94 8.86 -5.75
N GLN A 176 19.13 10.09 -6.16
CA GLN A 176 20.28 10.51 -6.93
C GLN A 176 21.19 11.40 -6.08
N THR A 177 22.39 10.95 -5.80
CA THR A 177 23.48 11.77 -5.28
C THR A 177 24.25 12.41 -6.44
N GLN A 178 25.25 13.24 -6.14
CA GLN A 178 26.13 13.84 -7.16
C GLN A 178 26.84 12.79 -8.04
N ASN A 179 27.10 11.60 -7.50
CA ASN A 179 27.93 10.58 -8.15
C ASN A 179 27.22 9.27 -8.47
N GLN A 180 26.03 9.02 -7.89
CA GLN A 180 25.34 7.73 -8.00
C GLN A 180 23.84 7.90 -8.01
N THR A 181 23.15 7.02 -8.75
CA THR A 181 21.70 6.86 -8.71
C THR A 181 21.37 5.53 -8.07
N TYR A 182 20.64 5.55 -6.99
CA TYR A 182 20.13 4.36 -6.32
C TYR A 182 18.67 4.18 -6.73
N ILE A 183 18.32 2.98 -7.13
CA ILE A 183 16.95 2.64 -7.56
C ILE A 183 16.58 1.34 -6.84
N ALA A 184 15.47 1.36 -6.12
CA ALA A 184 14.94 0.16 -5.48
C ALA A 184 14.72 -0.95 -6.53
N SER A 185 15.30 -2.10 -6.29
CA SER A 185 15.15 -3.28 -7.16
C SER A 185 13.79 -3.97 -6.96
N ASP A 186 13.45 -4.88 -7.85
CA ASP A 186 12.29 -5.75 -7.64
C ASP A 186 12.41 -6.58 -6.36
N ALA A 187 13.62 -7.01 -6.02
CA ALA A 187 13.87 -7.77 -4.80
C ALA A 187 13.58 -6.97 -3.54
N ASP A 188 13.98 -5.68 -3.48
CA ASP A 188 13.70 -4.81 -2.34
C ASP A 188 12.20 -4.62 -2.14
N VAL A 189 11.47 -4.36 -3.24
CA VAL A 189 10.02 -4.22 -3.21
C VAL A 189 9.34 -5.54 -2.81
N THR A 190 9.83 -6.66 -3.30
CA THR A 190 9.27 -7.99 -3.00
C THR A 190 9.47 -8.35 -1.54
N ALA A 191 10.62 -8.04 -0.95
CA ALA A 191 10.89 -8.25 0.46
C ALA A 191 9.93 -7.47 1.35
N LEU A 192 9.73 -6.17 1.06
CA LEU A 192 8.76 -5.35 1.79
C LEU A 192 7.33 -5.85 1.58
N ALA A 193 6.94 -6.20 0.34
CA ALA A 193 5.60 -6.70 0.04
C ALA A 193 5.28 -8.01 0.78
N ALA A 194 6.25 -8.92 0.88
CA ALA A 194 6.10 -10.16 1.64
C ALA A 194 5.91 -9.87 3.14
N SER A 195 6.74 -8.98 3.72
CA SER A 195 6.64 -8.57 5.11
C SER A 195 5.31 -7.86 5.40
N MET A 196 4.90 -6.93 4.55
CA MET A 196 3.61 -6.24 4.67
C MET A 196 2.42 -7.19 4.50
N THR A 197 2.53 -8.21 3.66
CA THR A 197 1.47 -9.24 3.53
C THR A 197 1.27 -9.98 4.85
N GLN A 198 2.36 -10.47 5.46
CA GLN A 198 2.29 -11.13 6.77
C GLN A 198 1.75 -10.19 7.86
N PHE A 199 2.20 -8.95 7.86
CA PHE A 199 1.77 -7.92 8.81
C PHE A 199 0.27 -7.58 8.65
N THR A 200 -0.21 -7.56 7.41
CA THR A 200 -1.62 -7.37 7.07
C THR A 200 -2.47 -8.55 7.55
N LEU A 201 -2.01 -9.78 7.32
CA LEU A 201 -2.70 -10.99 7.79
C LEU A 201 -2.74 -11.05 9.32
N ASP A 202 -1.65 -10.74 9.99
CA ASP A 202 -1.60 -10.63 11.45
C ASP A 202 -2.61 -9.59 11.95
N THR A 203 -2.67 -8.43 11.31
CA THR A 203 -3.63 -7.37 11.67
C THR A 203 -5.09 -7.78 11.49
N LEU A 204 -5.40 -8.64 10.51
CA LEU A 204 -6.74 -9.11 10.23
C LEU A 204 -7.19 -10.28 11.12
N CYS A 205 -6.26 -11.18 11.47
CA CYS A 205 -6.58 -12.47 12.04
C CYS A 205 -6.28 -12.57 13.53
N THR A 206 -5.45 -11.68 14.06
CA THR A 206 -4.98 -11.80 15.45
C THR A 206 -5.86 -10.99 16.39
N ILE A 207 -6.32 -11.64 17.45
CA ILE A 207 -7.01 -11.00 18.57
C ILE A 207 -5.93 -10.62 19.61
N ASP A 208 -5.72 -9.33 19.73
CA ASP A 208 -4.97 -8.51 20.69
C ASP A 208 -3.63 -9.03 21.27
N GLU A 209 -3.60 -10.09 22.03
CA GLU A 209 -2.40 -10.50 22.76
C GLU A 209 -1.55 -11.58 22.05
N GLN A 210 -1.98 -12.04 20.88
CA GLN A 210 -1.32 -13.14 20.15
C GLN A 210 -0.60 -12.69 18.87
N SER A 211 -0.43 -11.39 18.69
CA SER A 211 0.26 -10.85 17.50
C SER A 211 1.72 -11.30 17.47
N SER A 212 2.14 -11.80 16.30
CA SER A 212 3.55 -12.07 16.01
C SER A 212 4.38 -10.79 15.86
N TYR A 213 3.73 -9.64 15.80
CA TYR A 213 4.33 -8.32 15.64
C TYR A 213 4.04 -7.46 16.87
N PRO A 214 4.98 -7.37 17.83
CA PRO A 214 4.79 -6.62 19.08
C PRO A 214 4.72 -5.09 18.87
N TYR A 215 5.23 -4.58 17.74
CA TYR A 215 5.24 -3.15 17.45
C TYR A 215 4.25 -2.80 16.34
N SER A 216 3.91 -1.50 16.28
CA SER A 216 3.03 -0.96 15.24
C SER A 216 3.81 -0.43 14.03
N ALA A 217 5.14 -0.44 14.07
CA ALA A 217 6.02 -0.07 12.96
C ALA A 217 7.35 -0.84 13.01
N TYR A 218 7.89 -1.09 11.81
CA TYR A 218 9.15 -1.79 11.58
C TYR A 218 9.93 -1.17 10.44
#